data_58e397450a783927c1555241a6adb4a9
#
_entry.id   58e397450a783927c1555241a6adb4a9
#
_cell.length_a   1.000
_cell.length_b   1.000
_cell.length_c   1.000
_cell.angle_alpha   90.00
_cell.angle_beta   90.00
_cell.angle_gamma   90.00
#
_symmetry.space_group_name_H-M   'P 1'
#
loop_
_entity.id
_entity.type
_entity.pdbx_description
1 polymer ?
#
loop_
_entity_poly.entity_id
_entity_poly.type
_entity_poly.pdbx_seq_one_letter_code
_entity_poly.pdbx_strand_id
1 'polypeptide(L)'
;MKSVFKEKSLGMDIREDCVALTLMGKRLRIVEVLAGDFIKLKPLTGQDEKAEKHFLNGVNRFLVNNNSWPDSVAVSLPRSLVMFKTFELPAPDEKTVRSMIDFELERHFPSGLEDLYYTYQINQKPDNVFHVASVAIKKEIADYYLELINKLNLKPTILNISTFANTSLAVPLDSNESGVSALVDIGSKSLDIVLIKNGIVEFSRSLSWKFFEQNNAFF
;
A
#
# COMPACT_ATOMS: atom_id res chain seq x y z
N MET A 1 15.72 30.71 1.46
CA MET A 1 15.23 30.51 0.09
C MET A 1 13.84 29.92 0.17
N LYS A 2 12.78 30.62 -0.27
CA LYS A 2 11.42 30.08 -0.27
C LYS A 2 11.38 28.88 -1.23
N SER A 3 10.78 27.78 -0.80
CA SER A 3 10.61 26.58 -1.61
C SER A 3 10.02 26.91 -2.97
N VAL A 4 10.73 26.54 -4.02
CA VAL A 4 10.35 26.79 -5.43
C VAL A 4 9.26 25.79 -5.89
N PHE A 5 8.98 24.75 -5.09
CA PHE A 5 7.97 23.74 -5.40
C PHE A 5 6.58 24.24 -5.04
N LYS A 6 5.66 24.11 -5.98
CA LYS A 6 4.27 24.60 -5.85
C LYS A 6 3.40 23.59 -5.10
N GLU A 7 3.72 22.31 -5.23
CA GLU A 7 3.00 21.20 -4.58
C GLU A 7 4.01 20.27 -3.93
N LYS A 8 3.74 19.82 -2.72
CA LYS A 8 4.54 18.84 -1.99
C LYS A 8 3.69 17.67 -1.57
N SER A 9 4.23 16.48 -1.70
CA SER A 9 3.58 15.24 -1.26
C SER A 9 4.50 14.44 -0.35
N LEU A 10 3.91 13.82 0.67
CA LEU A 10 4.58 12.90 1.57
C LEU A 10 4.09 11.48 1.30
N GLY A 11 5.01 10.60 0.95
CA GLY A 11 4.78 9.16 0.95
C GLY A 11 5.21 8.57 2.30
N MET A 12 4.36 7.76 2.89
CA MET A 12 4.63 6.96 4.08
C MET A 12 4.44 5.48 3.74
N ASP A 13 5.50 4.69 3.74
CA ASP A 13 5.41 3.24 3.64
C ASP A 13 5.57 2.64 5.04
N ILE A 14 4.45 2.27 5.64
CA ILE A 14 4.41 1.69 6.98
C ILE A 14 4.64 0.19 6.84
N ARG A 15 5.68 -0.30 7.50
CA ARG A 15 6.06 -1.71 7.54
C ARG A 15 5.95 -2.25 8.97
N GLU A 16 6.20 -3.52 9.16
CA GLU A 16 6.07 -4.18 10.47
C GLU A 16 7.10 -3.71 11.49
N ASP A 17 8.26 -3.19 11.04
CA ASP A 17 9.37 -2.78 11.91
C ASP A 17 9.94 -1.41 11.58
N CYS A 18 9.40 -0.72 10.60
CA CYS A 18 9.83 0.63 10.23
C CYS A 18 8.74 1.40 9.49
N VAL A 19 8.94 2.71 9.36
CA VAL A 19 8.27 3.53 8.35
C VAL A 19 9.32 4.20 7.48
N ALA A 20 9.14 4.07 6.16
CA ALA A 20 9.90 4.85 5.20
C ALA A 20 9.11 6.11 4.84
N LEU A 21 9.80 7.25 4.85
CA LEU A 21 9.24 8.55 4.53
C LEU A 21 9.92 9.09 3.26
N THR A 22 9.12 9.58 2.33
CA THR A 22 9.63 10.23 1.12
C THR A 22 8.86 11.52 0.89
N LEU A 23 9.56 12.65 0.96
CA LEU A 23 9.02 13.95 0.63
C LEU A 23 9.34 14.25 -0.82
N MET A 24 8.33 14.52 -1.61
CA MET A 24 8.46 14.89 -3.02
C MET A 24 7.95 16.31 -3.25
N GLY A 25 8.55 17.00 -4.22
CA GLY A 25 8.09 18.30 -4.69
C GLY A 25 7.79 18.25 -6.18
N LYS A 26 6.71 18.93 -6.58
CA LYS A 26 6.33 19.06 -7.98
C LYS A 26 6.44 20.52 -8.42
N ARG A 27 7.12 20.72 -9.54
CA ARG A 27 7.21 22.00 -10.23
C ARG A 27 6.93 21.78 -11.71
N LEU A 28 5.80 22.33 -12.20
CA LEU A 28 5.34 22.10 -13.56
C LEU A 28 5.18 20.59 -13.83
N ARG A 29 6.06 20.04 -14.68
CA ARG A 29 6.07 18.61 -15.06
C ARG A 29 7.19 17.81 -14.40
N ILE A 30 8.00 18.46 -13.58
CA ILE A 30 9.15 17.83 -12.91
C ILE A 30 8.73 17.45 -11.50
N VAL A 31 8.98 16.20 -11.14
CA VAL A 31 8.82 15.67 -9.78
C VAL A 31 10.19 15.28 -9.26
N GLU A 32 10.53 15.75 -8.08
CA GLU A 32 11.83 15.51 -7.45
C GLU A 32 11.64 15.00 -6.04
N VAL A 33 12.52 14.08 -5.62
CA VAL A 33 12.62 13.66 -4.22
C VAL A 33 13.39 14.73 -3.47
N LEU A 34 12.75 15.35 -2.50
CA LEU A 34 13.32 16.41 -1.67
C LEU A 34 14.04 15.88 -0.44
N ALA A 35 13.48 14.84 0.17
CA ALA A 35 14.05 14.18 1.35
C ALA A 35 13.49 12.76 1.49
N GLY A 36 14.24 11.91 2.17
CA GLY A 36 13.82 10.59 2.58
C GLY A 36 14.40 10.23 3.94
N ASP A 37 13.70 9.41 4.72
CA ASP A 37 14.16 8.91 6.01
C ASP A 37 13.55 7.54 6.31
N PHE A 38 14.20 6.81 7.21
CA PHE A 38 13.74 5.54 7.76
C PHE A 38 13.66 5.64 9.28
N ILE A 39 12.49 5.36 9.84
CA ILE A 39 12.25 5.31 11.27
C ILE A 39 12.03 3.87 11.67
N LYS A 40 12.96 3.25 12.39
CA LYS A 40 12.78 1.91 12.96
C LYS A 40 11.68 1.96 14.02
N LEU A 41 10.76 1.02 13.97
CA LEU A 41 9.59 0.96 14.84
C LEU A 41 9.44 -0.43 15.44
N LYS A 42 8.73 -0.51 16.57
CA LYS A 42 7.99 -1.72 16.93
C LYS A 42 6.68 -1.76 16.14
N PRO A 43 6.10 -2.96 15.94
CA PRO A 43 4.82 -3.07 15.25
C PRO A 43 3.76 -2.13 15.85
N LEU A 44 3.09 -1.38 15.00
CA LEU A 44 1.98 -0.50 15.39
C LEU A 44 0.71 -1.35 15.49
N THR A 45 0.33 -1.72 16.69
CA THR A 45 -0.81 -2.63 16.97
C THR A 45 -1.98 -1.94 17.66
N GLY A 46 -1.86 -0.64 17.96
CA GLY A 46 -2.84 0.08 18.77
C GLY A 46 -2.77 -0.21 20.27
N GLN A 47 -1.85 -1.06 20.70
CA GLN A 47 -1.70 -1.48 22.11
C GLN A 47 -0.40 -0.99 22.76
N ASP A 48 0.54 -0.44 21.98
CA ASP A 48 1.83 0.08 22.47
C ASP A 48 1.92 1.60 22.26
N GLU A 49 1.50 2.36 23.28
CA GLU A 49 1.60 3.82 23.28
C GLU A 49 3.03 4.35 23.06
N LYS A 50 4.06 3.57 23.46
CA LYS A 50 5.45 3.99 23.27
C LYS A 50 5.83 3.86 21.79
N ALA A 51 5.36 2.81 21.10
CA ALA A 51 5.56 2.66 19.68
C ALA A 51 4.86 3.77 18.89
N GLU A 52 3.62 4.10 19.25
CA GLU A 52 2.89 5.22 18.65
C GLU A 52 3.60 6.57 18.87
N LYS A 53 4.00 6.86 20.10
CA LYS A 53 4.78 8.06 20.41
C LYS A 53 6.07 8.15 19.62
N HIS A 54 6.77 7.03 19.47
CA HIS A 54 8.00 6.98 18.70
C HIS A 54 7.76 7.27 17.22
N PHE A 55 6.72 6.68 16.63
CA PHE A 55 6.27 6.97 15.27
C PHE A 55 5.94 8.46 15.09
N LEU A 56 5.05 9.01 15.93
CA LEU A 56 4.62 10.41 15.85
C LEU A 56 5.82 11.37 15.95
N ASN A 57 6.70 11.15 16.93
CA ASN A 57 7.89 11.98 17.11
C ASN A 57 8.85 11.88 15.93
N GLY A 58 9.02 10.69 15.37
CA GLY A 58 9.90 10.47 14.22
C GLY A 58 9.39 11.20 12.97
N VAL A 59 8.10 11.04 12.65
CA VAL A 59 7.50 11.73 11.50
C VAL A 59 7.52 13.24 11.69
N ASN A 60 7.13 13.75 12.89
CA ASN A 60 7.17 15.18 13.17
C ASN A 60 8.59 15.75 13.02
N ARG A 61 9.61 15.06 13.55
CA ARG A 61 11.01 15.45 13.40
C ARG A 61 11.42 15.52 11.93
N PHE A 62 11.02 14.55 11.11
CA PHE A 62 11.29 14.56 9.68
C PHE A 62 10.68 15.80 9.00
N LEU A 63 9.42 16.12 9.28
CA LEU A 63 8.73 17.30 8.72
C LEU A 63 9.39 18.61 9.15
N VAL A 64 9.72 18.74 10.43
CA VAL A 64 10.37 19.94 11.00
C VAL A 64 11.77 20.12 10.39
N ASN A 65 12.58 19.07 10.33
CA ASN A 65 13.95 19.14 9.80
C ASN A 65 13.97 19.54 8.32
N ASN A 66 12.93 19.15 7.54
CA ASN A 66 12.82 19.52 6.15
C ASN A 66 12.04 20.83 5.93
N ASN A 67 11.62 21.49 7.02
CA ASN A 67 10.82 22.72 6.99
C ASN A 67 9.68 22.63 5.96
N SER A 68 8.96 21.52 5.99
CA SER A 68 8.00 21.20 4.94
C SER A 68 6.77 20.49 5.48
N TRP A 69 5.60 21.09 5.23
CA TRP A 69 4.30 20.47 5.41
C TRP A 69 3.76 20.11 4.04
N PRO A 70 3.39 18.83 3.82
CA PRO A 70 2.92 18.37 2.53
C PRO A 70 1.48 18.82 2.26
N ASP A 71 1.17 19.10 1.00
CA ASP A 71 -0.19 19.40 0.53
C ASP A 71 -1.02 18.10 0.38
N SER A 72 -0.36 16.98 0.18
CA SER A 72 -0.98 15.66 0.08
C SER A 72 -0.14 14.59 0.78
N VAL A 73 -0.83 13.57 1.29
CA VAL A 73 -0.19 12.44 1.99
C VAL A 73 -0.71 11.13 1.40
N ALA A 74 0.21 10.30 0.92
CA ALA A 74 -0.08 8.93 0.51
C ALA A 74 0.51 7.96 1.53
N VAL A 75 -0.32 7.04 2.00
CA VAL A 75 0.06 6.04 3.00
C VAL A 75 -0.03 4.66 2.38
N SER A 76 1.00 3.87 2.56
CA SER A 76 1.05 2.46 2.21
C SER A 76 1.06 1.63 3.48
N LEU A 77 0.17 0.64 3.57
CA LEU A 77 0.11 -0.31 4.67
C LEU A 77 0.71 -1.66 4.27
N PRO A 78 1.20 -2.45 5.24
CA PRO A 78 1.74 -3.78 4.97
C PRO A 78 0.72 -4.68 4.27
N ARG A 79 1.19 -5.46 3.31
CA ARG A 79 0.37 -6.46 2.59
C ARG A 79 -0.29 -7.46 3.55
N SER A 80 0.37 -7.77 4.67
CA SER A 80 -0.11 -8.70 5.71
C SER A 80 -1.40 -8.25 6.41
N LEU A 81 -1.73 -6.97 6.37
CA LEU A 81 -2.95 -6.41 7.00
C LEU A 81 -4.19 -6.51 6.12
N VAL A 82 -4.06 -6.90 4.86
CA VAL A 82 -5.16 -6.90 3.92
C VAL A 82 -5.44 -8.29 3.37
N MET A 83 -6.69 -8.53 3.06
CA MET A 83 -7.15 -9.69 2.32
C MET A 83 -7.10 -9.36 0.83
N PHE A 84 -6.45 -10.21 0.05
CA PHE A 84 -6.40 -10.09 -1.40
C PHE A 84 -7.04 -11.34 -2.00
N LYS A 85 -7.97 -11.16 -2.92
CA LYS A 85 -8.66 -12.22 -3.62
C LYS A 85 -8.74 -11.91 -5.11
N THR A 86 -8.58 -12.93 -5.90
CA THR A 86 -8.85 -12.89 -7.33
C THR A 86 -9.86 -13.97 -7.68
N PHE A 87 -10.76 -13.65 -8.58
CA PHE A 87 -11.75 -14.58 -9.10
C PHE A 87 -12.18 -14.18 -10.51
N GLU A 88 -12.83 -15.09 -11.22
CA GLU A 88 -13.30 -14.87 -12.58
C GLU A 88 -14.84 -14.91 -12.61
N LEU A 89 -15.43 -13.98 -13.35
CA LEU A 89 -16.87 -13.89 -13.54
C LEU A 89 -17.18 -13.96 -15.04
N PRO A 90 -17.92 -14.96 -15.49
CA PRO A 90 -18.50 -14.95 -16.84
C PRO A 90 -19.67 -13.94 -16.86
N ALA A 91 -19.61 -12.96 -17.75
CA ALA A 91 -20.65 -11.95 -17.89
C ALA A 91 -20.62 -11.39 -19.31
N PRO A 92 -21.77 -10.93 -19.83
CA PRO A 92 -21.84 -10.34 -21.17
C PRO A 92 -21.09 -8.99 -21.26
N ASP A 93 -21.02 -8.25 -20.16
CA ASP A 93 -20.41 -6.93 -20.10
C ASP A 93 -19.95 -6.58 -18.66
N GLU A 94 -19.11 -5.53 -18.54
CA GLU A 94 -18.60 -5.03 -17.27
C GLU A 94 -19.70 -4.48 -16.35
N LYS A 95 -20.79 -3.94 -16.90
CA LYS A 95 -21.91 -3.43 -16.09
C LYS A 95 -22.59 -4.56 -15.33
N THR A 96 -22.75 -5.70 -15.97
CA THR A 96 -23.27 -6.92 -15.31
C THR A 96 -22.32 -7.39 -14.21
N VAL A 97 -21.01 -7.41 -14.47
CA VAL A 97 -20.01 -7.74 -13.44
C VAL A 97 -20.16 -6.82 -12.23
N ARG A 98 -20.22 -5.50 -12.44
CA ARG A 98 -20.37 -4.53 -11.34
C ARG A 98 -21.63 -4.75 -10.51
N SER A 99 -22.72 -5.21 -11.10
CA SER A 99 -23.93 -5.52 -10.36
C SER A 99 -23.85 -6.81 -9.53
N MET A 100 -22.92 -7.69 -9.85
CA MET A 100 -22.72 -8.97 -9.16
C MET A 100 -21.60 -8.88 -8.11
N ILE A 101 -20.79 -7.82 -8.15
CA ILE A 101 -19.51 -7.78 -7.46
C ILE A 101 -19.67 -7.87 -5.94
N ASP A 102 -20.61 -7.15 -5.35
CA ASP A 102 -20.80 -7.14 -3.89
C ASP A 102 -21.21 -8.54 -3.40
N PHE A 103 -22.09 -9.21 -4.12
CA PHE A 103 -22.50 -10.58 -3.80
C PHE A 103 -21.32 -11.57 -3.89
N GLU A 104 -20.47 -11.45 -4.91
CA GLU A 104 -19.30 -12.30 -5.05
C GLU A 104 -18.24 -11.97 -4.00
N LEU A 105 -18.05 -10.69 -3.65
CA LEU A 105 -17.11 -10.29 -2.60
C LEU A 105 -17.54 -10.83 -1.22
N GLU A 106 -18.84 -10.86 -0.90
CA GLU A 106 -19.35 -11.48 0.33
C GLU A 106 -18.97 -12.96 0.43
N ARG A 107 -18.97 -13.68 -0.69
CA ARG A 107 -18.54 -15.10 -0.72
C ARG A 107 -17.03 -15.26 -0.48
N HIS A 108 -16.24 -14.29 -0.87
CA HIS A 108 -14.79 -14.32 -0.75
C HIS A 108 -14.26 -13.72 0.57
N PHE A 109 -15.06 -12.89 1.25
CA PHE A 109 -14.72 -12.27 2.53
C PHE A 109 -15.68 -12.74 3.63
N PRO A 110 -15.33 -13.81 4.36
CA PRO A 110 -16.26 -14.47 5.30
C PRO A 110 -16.72 -13.60 6.48
N SER A 111 -16.00 -12.51 6.78
CA SER A 111 -16.35 -11.56 7.84
C SER A 111 -17.50 -10.61 7.47
N GLY A 112 -18.06 -10.74 6.25
CA GLY A 112 -19.02 -9.78 5.71
C GLY A 112 -18.34 -8.50 5.21
N LEU A 113 -19.05 -7.73 4.37
CA LEU A 113 -18.52 -6.47 3.83
C LEU A 113 -18.74 -5.28 4.76
N GLU A 114 -19.64 -5.39 5.72
CA GLU A 114 -20.03 -4.28 6.61
C GLU A 114 -18.85 -3.74 7.44
N ASP A 115 -17.94 -4.64 7.86
CA ASP A 115 -16.77 -4.28 8.66
C ASP A 115 -15.50 -4.07 7.85
N LEU A 116 -15.62 -4.01 6.51
CA LEU A 116 -14.49 -3.89 5.61
C LEU A 116 -14.54 -2.58 4.80
N TYR A 117 -13.37 -1.97 4.59
CA TYR A 117 -13.13 -1.14 3.42
C TYR A 117 -12.59 -2.03 2.32
N TYR A 118 -13.16 -1.95 1.14
CA TYR A 118 -12.71 -2.75 0.00
C TYR A 118 -12.66 -1.93 -1.29
N THR A 119 -11.86 -2.41 -2.21
CA THR A 119 -11.82 -1.93 -3.58
C THR A 119 -11.50 -3.09 -4.50
N TYR A 120 -11.76 -2.91 -5.80
CA TYR A 120 -11.50 -3.94 -6.80
C TYR A 120 -11.12 -3.33 -8.14
N GLN A 121 -10.45 -4.14 -8.95
CA GLN A 121 -10.14 -3.88 -10.34
C GLN A 121 -10.78 -4.97 -11.20
N ILE A 122 -11.40 -4.57 -12.31
CA ILE A 122 -12.04 -5.46 -13.27
C ILE A 122 -11.23 -5.40 -14.57
N ASN A 123 -10.88 -6.57 -15.11
CA ASN A 123 -10.19 -6.70 -16.37
C ASN A 123 -10.89 -7.72 -17.24
N GLN A 124 -11.24 -7.32 -18.46
CA GLN A 124 -11.86 -8.22 -19.41
C GLN A 124 -10.84 -9.18 -20.00
N LYS A 125 -11.16 -10.47 -20.00
CA LYS A 125 -10.46 -11.55 -20.69
C LYS A 125 -11.22 -11.95 -21.97
N PRO A 126 -10.64 -12.77 -22.85
CA PRO A 126 -11.38 -13.40 -23.94
C PRO A 126 -12.63 -14.15 -23.43
N ASP A 127 -13.56 -14.45 -24.35
CA ASP A 127 -14.74 -15.27 -24.08
C ASP A 127 -15.72 -14.72 -23.03
N ASN A 128 -15.81 -13.39 -22.92
CA ASN A 128 -16.68 -12.71 -21.95
C ASN A 128 -16.45 -13.12 -20.49
N VAL A 129 -15.20 -13.40 -20.17
CA VAL A 129 -14.75 -13.64 -18.80
C VAL A 129 -14.11 -12.37 -18.25
N PHE A 130 -14.43 -12.02 -17.03
CA PHE A 130 -13.87 -10.87 -16.34
C PHE A 130 -13.04 -11.36 -15.15
N HIS A 131 -11.78 -10.96 -15.12
CA HIS A 131 -10.91 -11.16 -13.99
C HIS A 131 -11.09 -10.02 -13.00
N VAL A 132 -11.41 -10.34 -11.76
CA VAL A 132 -11.58 -9.39 -10.66
C VAL A 132 -10.46 -9.60 -9.65
N ALA A 133 -9.70 -8.54 -9.39
CA ALA A 133 -8.73 -8.49 -8.31
C ALA A 133 -9.28 -7.57 -7.23
N SER A 134 -9.50 -8.10 -6.03
CA SER A 134 -10.10 -7.38 -4.91
C SER A 134 -9.20 -7.34 -3.70
N VAL A 135 -9.27 -6.23 -2.97
CA VAL A 135 -8.54 -5.98 -1.73
C VAL A 135 -9.53 -5.50 -0.69
N ALA A 136 -9.44 -6.06 0.49
CA ALA A 136 -10.22 -5.62 1.62
C ALA A 136 -9.35 -5.51 2.89
N ILE A 137 -9.65 -4.53 3.72
CA ILE A 137 -9.04 -4.31 5.02
C ILE A 137 -10.15 -4.11 6.06
N LYS A 138 -9.95 -4.61 7.27
CA LYS A 138 -10.88 -4.31 8.36
C LYS A 138 -10.91 -2.81 8.64
N LYS A 139 -12.11 -2.25 8.80
CA LYS A 139 -12.30 -0.83 9.12
C LYS A 139 -11.51 -0.43 10.36
N GLU A 140 -11.59 -1.22 11.43
CA GLU A 140 -10.85 -0.98 12.68
C GLU A 140 -9.34 -0.78 12.47
N ILE A 141 -8.74 -1.56 11.53
CA ILE A 141 -7.31 -1.47 11.23
C ILE A 141 -7.02 -0.20 10.43
N ALA A 142 -7.78 0.06 9.37
CA ALA A 142 -7.57 1.24 8.54
C ALA A 142 -7.78 2.53 9.34
N ASP A 143 -8.86 2.58 10.13
CA ASP A 143 -9.22 3.74 10.95
C ASP A 143 -8.15 4.02 12.00
N TYR A 144 -7.59 2.98 12.64
CA TYR A 144 -6.48 3.14 13.57
C TYR A 144 -5.28 3.88 12.94
N TYR A 145 -4.85 3.47 11.73
CA TYR A 145 -3.72 4.14 11.07
C TYR A 145 -4.08 5.55 10.62
N LEU A 146 -5.31 5.77 10.14
CA LEU A 146 -5.78 7.11 9.75
C LEU A 146 -5.83 8.05 10.95
N GLU A 147 -6.36 7.61 12.08
CA GLU A 147 -6.39 8.39 13.33
C GLU A 147 -4.98 8.70 13.84
N LEU A 148 -4.07 7.70 13.79
CA LEU A 148 -2.69 7.89 14.21
C LEU A 148 -2.01 8.99 13.38
N ILE A 149 -2.21 9.00 12.06
CA ILE A 149 -1.64 10.00 11.17
C ILE A 149 -2.32 11.37 11.35
N ASN A 150 -3.63 11.40 11.62
CA ASN A 150 -4.36 12.63 11.92
C ASN A 150 -3.83 13.35 13.18
N LYS A 151 -3.26 12.62 14.17
CA LYS A 151 -2.57 13.21 15.33
C LYS A 151 -1.37 14.09 14.95
N LEU A 152 -0.84 13.93 13.72
CA LEU A 152 0.22 14.78 13.16
C LEU A 152 -0.31 16.00 12.40
N ASN A 153 -1.61 16.26 12.42
CA ASN A 153 -2.28 17.24 11.56
C ASN A 153 -2.06 16.98 10.07
N LEU A 154 -1.83 15.74 9.70
CA LEU A 154 -1.73 15.28 8.32
C LEU A 154 -3.05 14.62 7.92
N LYS A 155 -3.50 14.91 6.70
CA LYS A 155 -4.71 14.30 6.14
C LYS A 155 -4.32 13.38 4.99
N PRO A 156 -4.34 12.05 5.18
CA PRO A 156 -4.10 11.13 4.10
C PRO A 156 -5.11 11.32 2.97
N THR A 157 -4.62 11.49 1.76
CA THR A 157 -5.44 11.58 0.53
C THR A 157 -5.53 10.24 -0.18
N ILE A 158 -4.55 9.37 0.06
CA ILE A 158 -4.47 8.03 -0.49
C ILE A 158 -4.08 7.06 0.63
N LEU A 159 -4.89 6.01 0.82
CA LEU A 159 -4.53 4.83 1.58
C LEU A 159 -4.35 3.67 0.60
N ASN A 160 -3.16 3.13 0.54
CA ASN A 160 -2.78 2.05 -0.37
C ASN A 160 -2.17 0.89 0.42
N ILE A 161 -1.79 -0.16 -0.26
CA ILE A 161 -1.01 -1.27 0.28
C ILE A 161 0.32 -1.39 -0.46
N SER A 162 1.34 -1.93 0.20
CA SER A 162 2.69 -2.09 -0.35
C SER A 162 2.68 -2.75 -1.74
N THR A 163 1.86 -3.78 -1.92
CA THR A 163 1.68 -4.47 -3.21
C THR A 163 1.37 -3.52 -4.36
N PHE A 164 0.32 -2.70 -4.23
CA PHE A 164 -0.08 -1.80 -5.32
C PHE A 164 0.82 -0.59 -5.45
N ALA A 165 1.36 -0.08 -4.34
CA ALA A 165 2.33 1.00 -4.38
C ALA A 165 3.57 0.57 -5.18
N ASN A 166 4.13 -0.60 -4.87
CA ASN A 166 5.29 -1.16 -5.56
C ASN A 166 4.99 -1.51 -7.02
N THR A 167 3.80 -2.08 -7.31
CA THR A 167 3.36 -2.38 -8.68
C THR A 167 3.26 -1.13 -9.52
N SER A 168 2.70 -0.05 -8.98
CA SER A 168 2.56 1.23 -9.69
C SER A 168 3.92 1.83 -10.07
N LEU A 169 4.98 1.53 -9.33
CA LEU A 169 6.34 1.93 -9.66
C LEU A 169 7.01 0.96 -10.65
N ALA A 170 6.76 -0.34 -10.52
CA ALA A 170 7.42 -1.38 -11.30
C ALA A 170 6.88 -1.50 -12.73
N VAL A 171 5.56 -1.40 -12.93
CA VAL A 171 4.91 -1.56 -14.24
C VAL A 171 5.46 -0.61 -15.31
N PRO A 172 5.67 0.69 -15.05
CA PRO A 172 6.27 1.59 -16.04
C PRO A 172 7.73 1.28 -16.40
N LEU A 173 8.43 0.49 -15.56
CA LEU A 173 9.82 0.11 -15.76
C LEU A 173 9.95 -1.23 -16.51
N ASP A 174 8.84 -1.98 -16.61
CA ASP A 174 8.81 -3.25 -17.31
C ASP A 174 8.66 -3.02 -18.83
N SER A 175 9.71 -3.29 -19.58
CA SER A 175 9.70 -3.21 -21.04
C SER A 175 9.02 -4.39 -21.72
N ASN A 176 8.52 -5.37 -20.96
CA ASN A 176 7.98 -6.62 -21.49
C ASN A 176 6.45 -6.54 -21.60
N GLU A 177 5.96 -5.99 -22.70
CA GLU A 177 4.52 -5.74 -22.94
C GLU A 177 3.63 -7.00 -22.96
N SER A 178 4.19 -8.20 -23.06
CA SER A 178 3.43 -9.45 -23.24
C SER A 178 3.79 -10.57 -22.24
N GLY A 179 4.59 -10.28 -21.22
CA GLY A 179 5.09 -11.26 -20.27
C GLY A 179 4.36 -11.29 -18.93
N VAL A 180 4.76 -12.24 -18.11
CA VAL A 180 4.45 -12.26 -16.67
C VAL A 180 5.69 -11.80 -15.92
N SER A 181 5.54 -10.75 -15.10
CA SER A 181 6.59 -10.24 -14.25
C SER A 181 6.31 -10.62 -12.81
N ALA A 182 7.36 -10.91 -12.04
CA ALA A 182 7.27 -11.13 -10.62
C ALA A 182 7.94 -9.98 -9.87
N LEU A 183 7.20 -9.33 -9.00
CA LEU A 183 7.72 -8.37 -8.04
C LEU A 183 7.88 -9.08 -6.70
N VAL A 184 9.07 -9.01 -6.13
CA VAL A 184 9.39 -9.60 -4.83
C VAL A 184 9.87 -8.50 -3.90
N ASP A 185 9.11 -8.23 -2.87
CA ASP A 185 9.48 -7.27 -1.80
C ASP A 185 9.96 -8.06 -0.57
N ILE A 186 11.23 -7.87 -0.23
CA ILE A 186 11.89 -8.61 0.85
C ILE A 186 11.97 -7.68 2.06
N GLY A 187 11.06 -7.87 3.01
CA GLY A 187 11.09 -7.18 4.29
C GLY A 187 11.83 -7.95 5.38
N SER A 188 11.98 -7.34 6.54
CA SER A 188 12.62 -7.97 7.72
C SER A 188 11.78 -9.11 8.30
N LYS A 189 10.47 -9.08 8.16
CA LYS A 189 9.51 -10.05 8.75
C LYS A 189 8.61 -10.71 7.74
N SER A 190 8.51 -10.18 6.53
CA SER A 190 7.67 -10.70 5.46
C SER A 190 8.38 -10.67 4.11
N LEU A 191 7.96 -11.59 3.26
CA LEU A 191 8.27 -11.67 1.85
C LEU A 191 6.96 -11.52 1.08
N ASP A 192 6.81 -10.45 0.33
CA ASP A 192 5.64 -10.22 -0.50
C ASP A 192 5.96 -10.55 -1.96
N ILE A 193 5.15 -11.44 -2.52
CA ILE A 193 5.27 -11.85 -3.93
C ILE A 193 4.04 -11.36 -4.67
N VAL A 194 4.27 -10.72 -5.80
CA VAL A 194 3.23 -10.23 -6.71
C VAL A 194 3.52 -10.72 -8.12
N LEU A 195 2.55 -11.36 -8.75
CA LEU A 195 2.62 -11.68 -10.17
C LEU A 195 1.79 -10.67 -10.94
N ILE A 196 2.42 -10.07 -11.93
CA ILE A 196 1.84 -9.03 -12.78
C ILE A 196 1.82 -9.56 -14.20
N LYS A 197 0.66 -9.52 -14.86
CA LYS A 197 0.50 -9.85 -16.27
C LYS A 197 -0.16 -8.71 -17.00
N ASN A 198 0.47 -8.20 -18.03
CA ASN A 198 -0.02 -7.06 -18.80
C ASN A 198 -0.36 -5.83 -17.93
N GLY A 199 0.47 -5.56 -16.92
CA GLY A 199 0.24 -4.46 -15.98
C GLY A 199 -0.83 -4.72 -14.89
N ILE A 200 -1.40 -5.92 -14.85
CA ILE A 200 -2.48 -6.32 -13.94
C ILE A 200 -1.95 -7.26 -12.88
N VAL A 201 -2.32 -7.02 -11.62
CA VAL A 201 -1.99 -7.94 -10.52
C VAL A 201 -2.88 -9.18 -10.61
N GLU A 202 -2.28 -10.31 -11.01
CA GLU A 202 -2.97 -11.60 -11.09
C GLU A 202 -2.91 -12.37 -9.77
N PHE A 203 -1.86 -12.17 -9.00
CA PHE A 203 -1.64 -12.87 -7.74
C PHE A 203 -0.83 -12.00 -6.77
N SER A 204 -1.17 -12.07 -5.49
CA SER A 204 -0.38 -11.45 -4.42
C SER A 204 -0.42 -12.29 -3.17
N ARG A 205 0.74 -12.57 -2.60
CA ARG A 205 0.87 -13.32 -1.35
C ARG A 205 1.93 -12.71 -0.46
N SER A 206 1.60 -12.59 0.83
CA SER A 206 2.54 -12.27 1.89
C SER A 206 2.91 -13.55 2.65
N LEU A 207 4.19 -13.79 2.83
CA LEU A 207 4.75 -14.89 3.59
C LEU A 207 5.51 -14.30 4.77
N SER A 208 5.11 -14.63 6.00
CA SER A 208 5.93 -14.28 7.15
C SER A 208 7.11 -15.25 7.23
N TRP A 209 8.31 -14.71 7.36
CA TRP A 209 9.46 -15.56 7.55
C TRP A 209 10.22 -15.20 8.82
N LYS A 210 10.50 -16.21 9.60
CA LYS A 210 11.36 -16.10 10.79
C LYS A 210 12.84 -16.31 10.47
N PHE A 211 13.20 -16.32 9.19
CA PHE A 211 14.49 -16.80 8.72
C PHE A 211 15.68 -15.95 9.20
N PHE A 212 15.48 -14.65 9.38
CA PHE A 212 16.55 -13.76 9.81
C PHE A 212 16.74 -13.67 11.33
N GLU A 213 15.76 -14.10 12.14
CA GLU A 213 15.92 -14.11 13.59
C GLU A 213 16.89 -15.21 14.08
N GLN A 214 17.10 -16.27 13.29
CA GLN A 214 17.97 -17.39 13.64
C GLN A 214 19.41 -17.24 13.13
N ASN A 215 19.69 -16.33 12.21
CA ASN A 215 21.00 -16.15 11.59
C ASN A 215 21.55 -14.74 11.79
N ASN A 216 21.67 -14.28 13.03
CA ASN A 216 22.51 -13.11 13.38
C ASN A 216 24.02 -13.34 13.15
N ALA A 217 24.38 -14.28 12.27
CA ALA A 217 25.76 -14.68 12.00
C ALA A 217 26.28 -14.22 10.63
N PHE A 218 25.56 -13.37 9.88
CA PHE A 218 25.99 -12.98 8.52
C PHE A 218 25.93 -11.47 8.23
N PHE A 219 26.15 -10.63 9.25
CA PHE A 219 26.59 -9.24 9.00
C PHE A 219 27.57 -8.81 10.07
#